data_7a073eccf3e5c3d79aabfb2b2060185c
#
_entry.id   7a073eccf3e5c3d79aabfb2b2060185c
#
_cell.length_a   1.000
_cell.length_b   1.000
_cell.length_c   1.000
_cell.angle_alpha   90.00
_cell.angle_beta   90.00
_cell.angle_gamma   90.00
#
_symmetry.space_group_name_H-M   'P 1'
#
loop_
_entity.id
_entity.type
_entity.pdbx_description
1 polymer ?
#
loop_
_entity_poly.entity_id
_entity_poly.type
_entity_poly.pdbx_seq_one_letter_code
_entity_poly.pdbx_strand_id
1 'polypeptide(L)'
;MLGALPFESETNFFARMSNFQRDRFNPKTFDYGGNVKASLLELPEAPSDQWIHPLSEIPHGTVKESRLQSSILKNERSVWLYTPPAYDPKRSYPLLVVMDGESYTALVPTPTILDNLIHNRRIPPVVALFIGNASSEARDTELNCAEPWSTFLIKEALPWIESSEHVLYETQGALIAGSSMGGLAAACAAAEHPEVFGKVLAQSGSFYRAPTGDEPEYLARWLAQSKRLSLEFYLEIGLLETAAIPSRDPSMLTASRHLRDVLLAKGYRVEFHDRFSGHEHVAWRATLSDGLIALLASRMDGN
;
A
#
# COMPACT_ATOMS: atom_id res chain seq x y z
N MET A 1 19.79 24.85 -19.55
CA MET A 1 18.75 25.44 -18.69
C MET A 1 17.42 24.79 -19.13
N LEU A 2 16.92 23.86 -18.36
CA LEU A 2 15.56 23.36 -18.52
C LEU A 2 14.67 24.39 -17.87
N GLY A 3 13.96 25.18 -18.68
CA GLY A 3 12.98 26.15 -18.19
C GLY A 3 11.89 25.39 -17.46
N ALA A 4 11.79 25.55 -16.15
CA ALA A 4 10.65 25.10 -15.38
C ALA A 4 9.42 25.86 -15.89
N LEU A 5 8.53 25.16 -16.58
CA LEU A 5 7.21 25.71 -16.87
C LEU A 5 6.47 25.91 -15.53
N PRO A 6 5.74 27.01 -15.34
CA PRO A 6 4.99 27.21 -14.12
C PRO A 6 4.00 26.06 -13.89
N PHE A 7 3.85 25.66 -12.65
CA PHE A 7 2.94 24.60 -12.22
C PHE A 7 1.53 25.18 -12.12
N GLU A 8 0.79 25.16 -13.23
CA GLU A 8 -0.50 25.86 -13.32
C GLU A 8 -1.73 24.99 -13.10
N SER A 9 -1.65 23.68 -13.36
CA SER A 9 -2.76 22.75 -13.14
C SER A 9 -2.31 21.29 -13.16
N GLU A 10 -3.12 20.39 -12.61
CA GLU A 10 -2.90 18.94 -12.65
C GLU A 10 -2.80 18.43 -14.11
N THR A 11 -3.66 18.93 -15.00
CA THR A 11 -3.65 18.63 -16.44
C THR A 11 -2.30 18.98 -17.08
N ASN A 12 -1.70 20.11 -16.71
CA ASN A 12 -0.39 20.54 -17.20
C ASN A 12 0.76 19.67 -16.64
N PHE A 13 0.59 19.06 -15.48
CA PHE A 13 1.56 18.12 -14.94
C PHE A 13 1.68 16.86 -15.80
N PHE A 14 0.59 16.21 -16.15
CA PHE A 14 0.61 15.01 -17.01
C PHE A 14 1.07 15.34 -18.44
N ALA A 15 0.65 16.48 -18.99
CA ALA A 15 1.14 16.95 -20.28
C ALA A 15 2.65 17.22 -20.27
N ARG A 16 3.20 17.66 -19.14
CA ARG A 16 4.66 17.81 -18.98
C ARG A 16 5.38 16.49 -18.84
N MET A 17 4.79 15.51 -18.14
CA MET A 17 5.38 14.17 -18.00
C MET A 17 5.59 13.50 -19.36
N SER A 18 4.67 13.70 -20.31
CA SER A 18 4.79 13.15 -21.66
C SER A 18 6.01 13.69 -22.44
N ASN A 19 6.53 14.85 -22.02
CA ASN A 19 7.71 15.49 -22.62
C ASN A 19 9.01 15.20 -21.84
N PHE A 20 8.95 14.46 -20.74
CA PHE A 20 10.15 14.13 -19.98
C PHE A 20 11.04 13.19 -20.78
N GLN A 21 12.31 13.53 -20.84
CA GLN A 21 13.33 12.71 -21.46
C GLN A 21 14.24 12.14 -20.38
N ARG A 22 14.59 10.87 -20.56
CA ARG A 22 15.57 10.24 -19.69
C ARG A 22 16.92 10.94 -19.85
N ASP A 23 17.60 11.17 -18.73
CA ASP A 23 18.98 11.63 -18.75
C ASP A 23 19.88 10.54 -19.34
N ARG A 24 20.45 10.81 -20.52
CA ARG A 24 21.31 9.88 -21.25
C ARG A 24 22.63 9.58 -20.55
N PHE A 25 23.04 10.41 -19.62
CA PHE A 25 24.29 10.25 -18.85
C PHE A 25 24.06 9.49 -17.55
N ASN A 26 22.80 9.29 -17.13
CA ASN A 26 22.47 8.50 -15.94
C ASN A 26 22.13 7.05 -16.33
N PRO A 27 22.99 6.06 -16.01
CA PRO A 27 22.74 4.66 -16.34
C PRO A 27 21.61 4.04 -15.48
N LYS A 28 21.33 4.61 -14.29
CA LYS A 28 20.30 4.09 -13.40
C LYS A 28 18.92 4.48 -13.89
N THR A 29 18.04 3.50 -13.99
CA THR A 29 16.66 3.72 -14.44
C THR A 29 15.68 2.96 -13.60
N PHE A 30 14.47 3.52 -13.50
CA PHE A 30 13.29 2.83 -13.00
C PHE A 30 12.34 2.56 -14.17
N ASP A 31 11.90 1.31 -14.30
CA ASP A 31 11.00 0.88 -15.36
C ASP A 31 9.56 0.84 -14.82
N TYR A 32 8.69 1.70 -15.34
CA TYR A 32 7.28 1.75 -15.00
C TYR A 32 6.43 0.75 -15.82
N GLY A 33 7.05 -0.03 -16.69
CA GLY A 33 6.35 -0.86 -17.66
C GLY A 33 5.92 -0.09 -18.92
N GLY A 34 5.35 -0.81 -19.93
CA GLY A 34 4.84 -0.16 -21.15
C GLY A 34 5.86 0.69 -21.94
N ASN A 35 7.15 0.40 -21.85
CA ASN A 35 8.27 1.18 -22.41
C ASN A 35 8.51 2.54 -21.72
N VAL A 36 7.92 2.80 -20.57
CA VAL A 36 8.14 4.03 -19.80
C VAL A 36 9.28 3.82 -18.81
N LYS A 37 10.42 4.48 -19.03
CA LYS A 37 11.59 4.44 -18.14
C LYS A 37 11.97 5.85 -17.72
N ALA A 38 12.16 6.03 -16.41
CA ALA A 38 12.68 7.27 -15.85
C ALA A 38 14.13 7.12 -15.39
N SER A 39 14.89 8.20 -15.37
CA SER A 39 16.21 8.23 -14.74
C SER A 39 16.04 8.18 -13.23
N LEU A 40 16.80 7.30 -12.57
CA LEU A 40 16.78 7.13 -11.12
C LEU A 40 17.95 7.88 -10.50
N LEU A 41 17.64 8.89 -9.68
CA LEU A 41 18.62 9.58 -8.84
C LEU A 41 18.57 9.03 -7.42
N GLU A 42 19.61 8.32 -7.04
CA GLU A 42 19.79 7.85 -5.66
C GLU A 42 20.76 8.78 -4.92
N LEU A 43 20.30 9.31 -3.79
CA LEU A 43 21.11 10.10 -2.88
C LEU A 43 21.81 9.19 -1.87
N PRO A 44 22.87 9.64 -1.19
CA PRO A 44 23.66 8.81 -0.27
C PRO A 44 22.84 8.16 0.86
N GLU A 45 21.75 8.78 1.27
CA GLU A 45 20.86 8.30 2.35
C GLU A 45 19.58 7.66 1.82
N ALA A 46 19.56 7.24 0.53
CA ALA A 46 18.41 6.50 0.00
C ALA A 46 18.20 5.19 0.80
N PRO A 47 16.95 4.80 1.05
CA PRO A 47 16.65 3.53 1.71
C PRO A 47 17.29 2.35 0.99
N SER A 48 17.72 1.34 1.75
CA SER A 48 18.31 0.13 1.18
C SER A 48 17.25 -0.65 0.40
N ASP A 49 17.60 -1.07 -0.80
CA ASP A 49 16.77 -1.90 -1.67
C ASP A 49 17.13 -3.41 -1.62
N GLN A 50 17.82 -3.84 -0.57
CA GLN A 50 18.35 -5.21 -0.42
C GLN A 50 17.28 -6.31 -0.54
N TRP A 51 16.02 -6.01 -0.25
CA TRP A 51 14.94 -6.99 -0.24
C TRP A 51 14.18 -7.12 -1.56
N ILE A 52 14.42 -6.19 -2.52
CA ILE A 52 13.67 -6.18 -3.79
C ILE A 52 14.29 -7.09 -4.87
N HIS A 53 15.48 -7.58 -4.65
CA HIS A 53 16.19 -8.41 -5.63
C HIS A 53 15.95 -9.90 -5.34
N PRO A 54 15.55 -10.69 -6.34
CA PRO A 54 15.35 -12.12 -6.16
C PRO A 54 16.68 -12.81 -5.84
N LEU A 55 16.67 -13.65 -4.80
CA LEU A 55 17.78 -14.52 -4.43
C LEU A 55 17.57 -15.87 -5.10
N SER A 56 18.47 -16.29 -6.00
CA SER A 56 18.32 -17.50 -6.82
C SER A 56 18.37 -18.82 -6.03
N GLU A 57 18.97 -18.79 -4.84
CA GLU A 57 19.25 -19.99 -4.04
C GLU A 57 18.26 -20.21 -2.89
N ILE A 58 17.16 -19.45 -2.84
CA ILE A 58 16.13 -19.60 -1.80
C ILE A 58 14.84 -20.20 -2.38
N PRO A 59 14.05 -20.89 -1.57
CA PRO A 59 12.71 -21.30 -1.97
C PRO A 59 11.83 -20.05 -2.19
N HIS A 60 11.05 -20.06 -3.28
CA HIS A 60 10.12 -18.99 -3.61
C HIS A 60 8.68 -19.42 -3.36
N GLY A 61 7.84 -18.45 -2.98
CA GLY A 61 6.40 -18.62 -2.94
C GLY A 61 5.80 -18.68 -4.35
N THR A 62 4.51 -18.92 -4.39
CA THR A 62 3.76 -18.98 -5.65
C THR A 62 2.78 -17.81 -5.72
N VAL A 63 2.72 -17.14 -6.87
CA VAL A 63 1.73 -16.11 -7.16
C VAL A 63 0.77 -16.64 -8.23
N LYS A 64 -0.51 -16.68 -7.91
CA LYS A 64 -1.58 -17.06 -8.85
C LYS A 64 -2.42 -15.84 -9.17
N GLU A 65 -2.50 -15.47 -10.44
CA GLU A 65 -3.44 -14.46 -10.91
C GLU A 65 -4.80 -15.08 -11.19
N SER A 66 -5.87 -14.38 -10.82
CA SER A 66 -7.25 -14.77 -11.06
C SER A 66 -8.11 -13.54 -11.34
N ARG A 67 -9.32 -13.76 -11.85
CA ARG A 67 -10.33 -12.71 -12.03
C ARG A 67 -11.38 -12.85 -10.94
N LEU A 68 -11.69 -11.75 -10.28
CA LEU A 68 -12.72 -11.68 -9.24
C LEU A 68 -13.85 -10.78 -9.71
N GLN A 69 -15.03 -11.38 -9.91
CA GLN A 69 -16.26 -10.67 -10.20
C GLN A 69 -16.88 -10.17 -8.89
N SER A 70 -17.15 -8.88 -8.81
CA SER A 70 -17.83 -8.28 -7.66
C SER A 70 -19.27 -7.90 -7.98
N SER A 71 -20.21 -8.42 -7.19
CA SER A 71 -21.61 -8.03 -7.21
C SER A 71 -21.84 -6.70 -6.49
N ILE A 72 -21.00 -6.41 -5.47
CA ILE A 72 -21.06 -5.19 -4.66
C ILE A 72 -20.55 -3.99 -5.47
N LEU A 73 -19.37 -4.12 -6.08
CA LEU A 73 -18.74 -3.06 -6.87
C LEU A 73 -19.20 -3.04 -8.33
N LYS A 74 -19.96 -4.07 -8.77
CA LYS A 74 -20.51 -4.22 -10.13
C LYS A 74 -19.45 -4.18 -11.22
N ASN A 75 -18.29 -4.75 -10.94
CA ASN A 75 -17.17 -4.84 -11.88
C ASN A 75 -16.36 -6.11 -11.68
N GLU A 76 -15.39 -6.31 -12.56
CA GLU A 76 -14.42 -7.40 -12.48
C GLU A 76 -13.01 -6.83 -12.37
N ARG A 77 -12.16 -7.48 -11.59
CA ARG A 77 -10.76 -7.08 -11.39
C ARG A 77 -9.82 -8.26 -11.34
N SER A 78 -8.56 -8.04 -11.66
CA SER A 78 -7.51 -9.01 -11.37
C SER A 78 -7.21 -9.02 -9.88
N VAL A 79 -6.93 -10.19 -9.36
CA VAL A 79 -6.40 -10.41 -8.01
C VAL A 79 -5.22 -11.39 -8.12
N TRP A 80 -4.24 -11.22 -7.26
CA TRP A 80 -3.09 -12.13 -7.18
C TRP A 80 -3.02 -12.68 -5.76
N LEU A 81 -2.97 -14.01 -5.67
CA LEU A 81 -2.82 -14.71 -4.40
C LEU A 81 -1.41 -15.26 -4.30
N TYR A 82 -0.66 -14.79 -3.31
CA TYR A 82 0.64 -15.32 -2.96
C TYR A 82 0.51 -16.32 -1.83
N THR A 83 1.11 -17.51 -2.01
CA THR A 83 1.33 -18.49 -0.95
C THR A 83 2.83 -18.63 -0.68
N PRO A 84 3.25 -18.74 0.60
CA PRO A 84 4.66 -18.72 0.95
C PRO A 84 5.42 -19.98 0.51
N PRO A 85 6.76 -19.96 0.48
CA PRO A 85 7.55 -21.17 0.28
C PRO A 85 7.15 -22.28 1.27
N ALA A 86 7.14 -23.52 0.80
CA ALA A 86 6.69 -24.69 1.57
C ALA A 86 5.27 -24.56 2.17
N TYR A 87 4.38 -23.91 1.41
CA TYR A 87 2.98 -23.76 1.78
C TYR A 87 2.32 -25.12 2.10
N ASP A 88 1.67 -25.22 3.25
CA ASP A 88 0.87 -26.39 3.67
C ASP A 88 -0.62 -25.99 3.68
N PRO A 89 -1.48 -26.58 2.82
CA PRO A 89 -2.89 -26.23 2.75
C PRO A 89 -3.71 -26.61 4.00
N LYS A 90 -3.10 -27.33 4.96
CA LYS A 90 -3.73 -27.67 6.25
C LYS A 90 -3.45 -26.66 7.36
N ARG A 91 -2.61 -25.66 7.10
CA ARG A 91 -2.24 -24.63 8.07
C ARG A 91 -2.90 -23.31 7.74
N SER A 92 -3.29 -22.56 8.77
CA SER A 92 -3.63 -21.15 8.64
C SER A 92 -2.38 -20.28 8.71
N TYR A 93 -2.38 -19.21 7.94
CA TYR A 93 -1.28 -18.25 7.84
C TYR A 93 -1.76 -16.83 8.19
N PRO A 94 -0.90 -15.97 8.73
CA PRO A 94 -1.18 -14.55 8.78
C PRO A 94 -1.54 -14.04 7.38
N LEU A 95 -2.54 -13.16 7.31
CA LEU A 95 -3.03 -12.59 6.06
C LEU A 95 -2.49 -11.16 5.87
N LEU A 96 -1.98 -10.92 4.67
CA LEU A 96 -1.66 -9.59 4.15
C LEU A 96 -2.61 -9.28 2.99
N VAL A 97 -3.34 -8.16 3.06
CA VAL A 97 -4.16 -7.66 1.94
C VAL A 97 -3.53 -6.38 1.41
N VAL A 98 -3.29 -6.29 0.11
CA VAL A 98 -2.57 -5.17 -0.52
C VAL A 98 -3.42 -4.56 -1.62
N MET A 99 -3.61 -3.25 -1.52
CA MET A 99 -4.28 -2.45 -2.56
C MET A 99 -3.34 -2.22 -3.75
N ASP A 100 -3.92 -1.84 -4.90
CA ASP A 100 -3.15 -1.58 -6.13
C ASP A 100 -2.27 -2.77 -6.55
N GLY A 101 -2.88 -3.97 -6.61
CA GLY A 101 -2.20 -5.25 -6.81
C GLY A 101 -1.26 -5.29 -8.01
N GLU A 102 -1.61 -4.63 -9.12
CA GLU A 102 -0.77 -4.49 -10.30
C GLU A 102 0.58 -3.85 -9.97
N SER A 103 0.53 -2.75 -9.20
CA SER A 103 1.73 -2.03 -8.79
C SER A 103 2.55 -2.80 -7.78
N TYR A 104 1.89 -3.45 -6.82
CA TYR A 104 2.57 -4.18 -5.74
C TYR A 104 3.03 -5.59 -6.13
N THR A 105 2.69 -6.07 -7.31
CA THR A 105 3.28 -7.29 -7.88
C THR A 105 4.38 -7.02 -8.90
N ALA A 106 4.40 -5.82 -9.51
CA ALA A 106 5.32 -5.47 -10.59
C ALA A 106 6.33 -4.36 -10.21
N LEU A 107 5.85 -3.17 -9.83
CA LEU A 107 6.71 -2.01 -9.54
C LEU A 107 7.30 -2.06 -8.12
N VAL A 108 6.51 -2.53 -7.18
CA VAL A 108 6.92 -2.90 -5.82
C VAL A 108 6.89 -4.42 -5.77
N PRO A 109 8.03 -5.11 -5.95
CA PRO A 109 8.05 -6.57 -6.12
C PRO A 109 7.79 -7.29 -4.80
N THR A 110 6.58 -7.11 -4.28
CA THR A 110 6.19 -7.61 -2.95
C THR A 110 6.35 -9.11 -2.78
N PRO A 111 6.02 -9.98 -3.77
CA PRO A 111 6.30 -11.42 -3.65
C PRO A 111 7.77 -11.72 -3.38
N THR A 112 8.69 -11.06 -4.09
CA THR A 112 10.14 -11.19 -3.87
C THR A 112 10.55 -10.69 -2.48
N ILE A 113 9.99 -9.56 -2.05
CA ILE A 113 10.25 -9.01 -0.70
C ILE A 113 9.78 -10.01 0.36
N LEU A 114 8.60 -10.60 0.20
CA LEU A 114 8.07 -11.62 1.12
C LEU A 114 8.97 -12.85 1.17
N ASP A 115 9.38 -13.39 0.02
CA ASP A 115 10.30 -14.54 -0.04
C ASP A 115 11.60 -14.27 0.71
N ASN A 116 12.22 -13.12 0.46
CA ASN A 116 13.46 -12.72 1.09
C ASN A 116 13.32 -12.54 2.61
N LEU A 117 12.24 -11.89 3.06
CA LEU A 117 11.98 -11.68 4.48
C LEU A 117 11.66 -12.98 5.21
N ILE A 118 10.88 -13.87 4.63
CA ILE A 118 10.54 -15.19 5.19
C ILE A 118 11.80 -16.04 5.29
N HIS A 119 12.60 -16.13 4.21
CA HIS A 119 13.85 -16.88 4.22
C HIS A 119 14.81 -16.42 5.31
N ASN A 120 14.94 -15.11 5.47
CA ASN A 120 15.80 -14.50 6.49
C ASN A 120 15.15 -14.44 7.88
N ARG A 121 13.99 -15.07 8.08
CA ARG A 121 13.24 -15.12 9.35
C ARG A 121 12.95 -13.74 9.94
N ARG A 122 12.76 -12.75 9.07
CA ARG A 122 12.39 -11.40 9.49
C ARG A 122 10.89 -11.27 9.73
N ILE A 123 10.09 -12.09 9.04
CA ILE A 123 8.65 -12.24 9.22
C ILE A 123 8.28 -13.74 9.18
N PRO A 124 7.15 -14.15 9.76
CA PRO A 124 6.63 -15.51 9.57
C PRO A 124 6.17 -15.70 8.12
N PRO A 125 6.01 -16.95 7.66
CA PRO A 125 5.31 -17.25 6.42
C PRO A 125 3.90 -16.62 6.43
N VAL A 126 3.54 -15.90 5.36
CA VAL A 126 2.25 -15.21 5.22
C VAL A 126 1.57 -15.58 3.91
N VAL A 127 0.26 -15.53 3.86
CA VAL A 127 -0.52 -15.50 2.62
C VAL A 127 -0.79 -14.03 2.28
N ALA A 128 -0.67 -13.65 1.01
CA ALA A 128 -0.97 -12.29 0.60
C ALA A 128 -1.97 -12.25 -0.56
N LEU A 129 -3.01 -11.43 -0.41
CA LEU A 129 -3.98 -11.10 -1.45
C LEU A 129 -3.70 -9.69 -1.98
N PHE A 130 -3.34 -9.60 -3.24
CA PHE A 130 -3.18 -8.32 -3.95
C PHE A 130 -4.45 -8.05 -4.75
N ILE A 131 -5.05 -6.89 -4.55
CA ILE A 131 -6.32 -6.52 -5.18
C ILE A 131 -6.06 -5.44 -6.21
N GLY A 132 -6.32 -5.78 -7.46
CA GLY A 132 -6.19 -4.87 -8.60
C GLY A 132 -7.36 -3.91 -8.73
N ASN A 133 -7.18 -2.92 -9.59
CA ASN A 133 -8.20 -1.94 -9.92
C ASN A 133 -8.96 -2.35 -11.17
N ALA A 134 -10.28 -2.18 -11.18
CA ALA A 134 -11.09 -2.45 -12.38
C ALA A 134 -10.83 -1.41 -13.48
N SER A 135 -10.60 -0.17 -13.09
CA SER A 135 -10.19 0.95 -13.95
C SER A 135 -9.61 2.08 -13.11
N SER A 136 -9.02 3.10 -13.73
CA SER A 136 -8.57 4.32 -13.03
C SER A 136 -9.72 5.06 -12.36
N GLU A 137 -10.89 5.12 -12.99
CA GLU A 137 -12.09 5.75 -12.42
C GLU A 137 -12.62 4.96 -11.22
N ALA A 138 -12.68 3.63 -11.35
CA ALA A 138 -13.06 2.75 -10.24
C ALA A 138 -12.09 2.94 -9.07
N ARG A 139 -10.79 3.01 -9.32
CA ARG A 139 -9.79 3.26 -8.29
C ARG A 139 -10.04 4.57 -7.53
N ASP A 140 -10.33 5.66 -8.24
CA ASP A 140 -10.53 6.98 -7.63
C ASP A 140 -11.82 7.04 -6.78
N THR A 141 -12.85 6.31 -7.16
CA THR A 141 -14.13 6.27 -6.44
C THR A 141 -14.14 5.24 -5.32
N GLU A 142 -13.63 4.04 -5.55
CA GLU A 142 -13.69 2.93 -4.60
C GLU A 142 -12.70 3.10 -3.44
N LEU A 143 -11.46 3.59 -3.72
CA LEU A 143 -10.43 3.73 -2.70
C LEU A 143 -10.51 5.04 -1.88
N ASN A 144 -11.57 5.81 -2.04
CA ASN A 144 -11.77 7.08 -1.35
C ASN A 144 -12.57 6.94 -0.04
N CYS A 145 -12.26 6.00 0.83
CA CYS A 145 -13.04 5.64 2.02
C CYS A 145 -14.52 5.33 1.70
N ALA A 146 -14.76 4.71 0.56
CA ALA A 146 -16.11 4.35 0.16
C ALA A 146 -16.57 3.05 0.83
N GLU A 147 -17.70 3.07 1.52
CA GLU A 147 -18.26 1.90 2.23
C GLU A 147 -18.39 0.65 1.34
N PRO A 148 -18.79 0.72 0.05
CA PRO A 148 -18.84 -0.47 -0.79
C PRO A 148 -17.50 -1.20 -0.93
N TRP A 149 -16.37 -0.48 -0.80
CA TRP A 149 -15.04 -1.08 -0.88
C TRP A 149 -14.75 -2.01 0.29
N SER A 150 -14.95 -1.57 1.52
CA SER A 150 -14.73 -2.41 2.69
C SER A 150 -15.69 -3.58 2.74
N THR A 151 -16.96 -3.36 2.35
CA THR A 151 -17.95 -4.44 2.22
C THR A 151 -17.54 -5.48 1.19
N PHE A 152 -17.00 -5.07 0.03
CA PHE A 152 -16.44 -5.98 -0.96
C PHE A 152 -15.29 -6.82 -0.38
N LEU A 153 -14.37 -6.20 0.35
CA LEU A 153 -13.26 -6.92 0.99
C LEU A 153 -13.77 -8.06 1.88
N ILE A 154 -14.71 -7.74 2.77
CA ILE A 154 -15.20 -8.69 3.79
C ILE A 154 -16.15 -9.74 3.21
N LYS A 155 -17.04 -9.35 2.29
CA LYS A 155 -18.11 -10.25 1.81
C LYS A 155 -17.79 -10.99 0.51
N GLU A 156 -16.81 -10.52 -0.26
CA GLU A 156 -16.46 -11.14 -1.54
C GLU A 156 -14.98 -11.53 -1.62
N ALA A 157 -14.05 -10.61 -1.40
CA ALA A 157 -12.62 -10.88 -1.63
C ALA A 157 -12.02 -11.89 -0.64
N LEU A 158 -12.28 -11.72 0.66
CA LEU A 158 -11.77 -12.64 1.67
C LEU A 158 -12.43 -14.02 1.60
N PRO A 159 -13.76 -14.16 1.50
CA PRO A 159 -14.40 -15.47 1.30
C PRO A 159 -13.96 -16.17 0.02
N TRP A 160 -13.58 -15.43 -1.02
CA TRP A 160 -13.06 -16.01 -2.25
C TRP A 160 -11.76 -16.77 -2.03
N ILE A 161 -10.86 -16.29 -1.17
CA ILE A 161 -9.60 -17.00 -0.83
C ILE A 161 -9.90 -18.41 -0.33
N GLU A 162 -10.87 -18.56 0.59
CA GLU A 162 -11.22 -19.85 1.17
C GLU A 162 -12.03 -20.73 0.21
N SER A 163 -13.03 -20.16 -0.45
CA SER A 163 -13.99 -20.93 -1.25
C SER A 163 -13.45 -21.36 -2.61
N SER A 164 -12.70 -20.50 -3.29
CA SER A 164 -12.23 -20.73 -4.65
C SER A 164 -10.76 -21.17 -4.71
N GLU A 165 -9.93 -20.67 -3.82
CA GLU A 165 -8.50 -20.97 -3.80
C GLU A 165 -8.14 -21.99 -2.71
N HIS A 166 -9.08 -22.30 -1.81
CA HIS A 166 -8.90 -23.26 -0.71
C HIS A 166 -7.68 -22.98 0.17
N VAL A 167 -7.38 -21.69 0.39
CA VAL A 167 -6.28 -21.25 1.22
C VAL A 167 -6.79 -20.80 2.57
N LEU A 168 -6.24 -21.36 3.64
CA LEU A 168 -6.58 -21.00 5.00
C LEU A 168 -5.72 -19.83 5.47
N TYR A 169 -6.34 -18.89 6.17
CA TYR A 169 -5.67 -17.73 6.77
C TYR A 169 -6.22 -17.43 8.17
N GLU A 170 -5.46 -16.67 8.94
CA GLU A 170 -5.92 -16.19 10.24
C GLU A 170 -6.97 -15.09 10.04
N THR A 171 -8.17 -15.32 10.58
CA THR A 171 -9.34 -14.44 10.39
C THR A 171 -9.35 -13.19 11.26
N GLN A 172 -8.36 -13.01 12.13
CA GLN A 172 -8.24 -11.84 13.01
C GLN A 172 -6.83 -11.27 12.94
N GLY A 173 -6.75 -9.95 13.04
CA GLY A 173 -5.47 -9.26 13.05
C GLY A 173 -4.74 -9.25 11.72
N ALA A 174 -5.45 -9.41 10.61
CA ALA A 174 -4.89 -9.30 9.27
C ALA A 174 -4.22 -7.92 9.08
N LEU A 175 -3.12 -7.93 8.31
CA LEU A 175 -2.45 -6.71 7.87
C LEU A 175 -3.05 -6.26 6.54
N ILE A 176 -3.49 -5.00 6.48
CA ILE A 176 -3.93 -4.36 5.25
C ILE A 176 -2.99 -3.24 4.86
N ALA A 177 -2.58 -3.20 3.59
CA ALA A 177 -1.52 -2.33 3.11
C ALA A 177 -1.86 -1.65 1.79
N GLY A 178 -1.23 -0.51 1.53
CA GLY A 178 -1.28 0.19 0.25
C GLY A 178 -0.54 1.50 0.26
N SER A 179 -0.44 2.11 -0.93
CA SER A 179 0.14 3.44 -1.09
C SER A 179 -0.88 4.43 -1.63
N SER A 180 -0.66 5.73 -1.37
CA SER A 180 -1.52 6.78 -1.90
C SER A 180 -3.00 6.58 -1.53
N MET A 181 -3.89 6.51 -2.52
CA MET A 181 -5.30 6.14 -2.34
C MET A 181 -5.46 4.74 -1.74
N GLY A 182 -4.61 3.78 -2.13
CA GLY A 182 -4.60 2.44 -1.54
C GLY A 182 -4.27 2.45 -0.05
N GLY A 183 -3.37 3.34 0.39
CA GLY A 183 -3.06 3.55 1.81
C GLY A 183 -4.23 4.15 2.59
N LEU A 184 -4.96 5.09 1.99
CA LEU A 184 -6.19 5.63 2.57
C LEU A 184 -7.26 4.53 2.70
N ALA A 185 -7.53 3.80 1.61
CA ALA A 185 -8.53 2.73 1.57
C ALA A 185 -8.23 1.61 2.59
N ALA A 186 -6.95 1.25 2.73
CA ALA A 186 -6.50 0.29 3.73
C ALA A 186 -6.81 0.75 5.15
N ALA A 187 -6.50 2.00 5.48
CA ALA A 187 -6.77 2.56 6.81
C ALA A 187 -8.28 2.71 7.08
N CYS A 188 -9.08 3.11 6.09
CA CYS A 188 -10.54 3.20 6.22
C CYS A 188 -11.17 1.81 6.41
N ALA A 189 -10.81 0.83 5.59
CA ALA A 189 -11.31 -0.53 5.73
C ALA A 189 -10.96 -1.16 7.08
N ALA A 190 -9.76 -0.91 7.60
CA ALA A 190 -9.38 -1.36 8.93
C ALA A 190 -10.20 -0.69 10.04
N ALA A 191 -10.51 0.60 9.89
CA ALA A 191 -11.31 1.33 10.86
C ALA A 191 -12.79 0.91 10.82
N GLU A 192 -13.31 0.50 9.68
CA GLU A 192 -14.66 -0.05 9.52
C GLU A 192 -14.77 -1.51 9.99
N HIS A 193 -13.71 -2.30 9.84
CA HIS A 193 -13.68 -3.73 10.17
C HIS A 193 -12.48 -4.11 11.07
N PRO A 194 -12.38 -3.53 12.29
CA PRO A 194 -11.28 -3.80 13.21
C PRO A 194 -11.32 -5.23 13.80
N GLU A 195 -12.40 -5.95 13.61
CA GLU A 195 -12.54 -7.38 13.96
C GLU A 195 -11.77 -8.30 13.01
N VAL A 196 -11.47 -7.82 11.79
CA VAL A 196 -10.71 -8.55 10.76
C VAL A 196 -9.31 -7.98 10.65
N PHE A 197 -9.21 -6.68 10.39
CA PHE A 197 -7.95 -5.99 10.21
C PHE A 197 -7.45 -5.43 11.54
N GLY A 198 -6.32 -5.92 12.01
CA GLY A 198 -5.68 -5.42 13.23
C GLY A 198 -4.52 -4.46 12.97
N LYS A 199 -4.01 -4.43 11.72
CA LYS A 199 -2.77 -3.76 11.36
C LYS A 199 -2.90 -3.02 10.03
N VAL A 200 -2.39 -1.81 9.98
CA VAL A 200 -2.43 -0.93 8.80
C VAL A 200 -1.00 -0.52 8.43
N LEU A 201 -0.63 -0.76 7.17
CA LEU A 201 0.60 -0.25 6.57
C LEU A 201 0.23 0.72 5.45
N ALA A 202 0.52 1.99 5.61
CA ALA A 202 0.23 2.99 4.59
C ALA A 202 1.49 3.77 4.19
N GLN A 203 1.84 3.64 2.90
CA GLN A 203 2.94 4.37 2.29
C GLN A 203 2.37 5.59 1.56
N SER A 204 2.71 6.80 2.01
CA SER A 204 2.21 8.05 1.41
C SER A 204 0.68 8.07 1.25
N GLY A 205 -0.07 7.69 2.29
CA GLY A 205 -1.53 7.60 2.22
C GLY A 205 -2.19 8.96 1.89
N SER A 206 -3.22 8.94 1.03
CA SER A 206 -3.95 10.16 0.60
C SER A 206 -4.88 10.68 1.70
N PHE A 207 -4.37 10.85 2.93
CA PHE A 207 -5.17 11.18 4.12
C PHE A 207 -5.80 12.57 4.12
N TYR A 208 -5.44 13.42 3.16
CA TYR A 208 -6.12 14.71 2.93
C TYR A 208 -7.52 14.53 2.31
N ARG A 209 -7.83 13.35 1.74
CA ARG A 209 -9.08 13.11 1.01
C ARG A 209 -10.26 12.83 1.93
N ALA A 210 -11.43 12.86 1.31
CA ALA A 210 -12.72 12.52 1.91
C ALA A 210 -13.64 11.88 0.87
N PRO A 211 -14.65 11.08 1.28
CA PRO A 211 -15.78 10.73 0.44
C PRO A 211 -16.45 11.95 -0.16
N THR A 212 -17.17 11.77 -1.28
CA THR A 212 -17.88 12.87 -1.94
C THR A 212 -18.90 13.50 -1.00
N GLY A 213 -18.79 14.80 -0.82
CA GLY A 213 -19.68 15.60 0.05
C GLY A 213 -19.18 15.77 1.49
N ASP A 214 -18.08 15.11 1.86
CA ASP A 214 -17.42 15.29 3.16
C ASP A 214 -16.27 16.30 3.09
N GLU A 215 -15.88 16.82 4.26
CA GLU A 215 -14.74 17.71 4.39
C GLU A 215 -13.40 16.94 4.33
N PRO A 216 -12.30 17.59 3.91
CA PRO A 216 -10.95 17.02 3.87
C PRO A 216 -10.55 16.34 5.17
N GLU A 217 -9.55 15.44 5.11
CA GLU A 217 -9.03 14.68 6.24
C GLU A 217 -10.10 13.84 6.98
N TYR A 218 -11.02 13.26 6.20
CA TYR A 218 -12.15 12.48 6.73
C TYR A 218 -11.72 11.43 7.76
N LEU A 219 -10.71 10.62 7.45
CA LEU A 219 -10.24 9.55 8.34
C LEU A 219 -9.73 10.09 9.69
N ALA A 220 -8.95 11.18 9.66
CA ALA A 220 -8.41 11.77 10.89
C ALA A 220 -9.54 12.30 11.79
N ARG A 221 -10.53 13.00 11.20
CA ARG A 221 -11.71 13.50 11.92
C ARG A 221 -12.57 12.37 12.46
N TRP A 222 -12.81 11.34 11.66
CA TRP A 222 -13.58 10.17 12.09
C TRP A 222 -12.91 9.46 13.27
N LEU A 223 -11.62 9.15 13.19
CA LEU A 223 -10.89 8.50 14.28
C LEU A 223 -10.78 9.37 15.53
N ALA A 224 -10.65 10.69 15.39
CA ALA A 224 -10.67 11.61 16.54
C ALA A 224 -11.97 11.52 17.34
N GLN A 225 -13.11 11.36 16.68
CA GLN A 225 -14.45 11.31 17.29
C GLN A 225 -14.84 9.89 17.75
N SER A 226 -14.27 8.86 17.15
CA SER A 226 -14.60 7.46 17.46
C SER A 226 -13.97 6.99 18.79
N LYS A 227 -14.51 5.92 19.37
CA LYS A 227 -13.76 5.17 20.39
C LYS A 227 -12.50 4.57 19.78
N ARG A 228 -11.45 4.41 20.61
CA ARG A 228 -10.24 3.75 20.17
C ARG A 228 -10.54 2.32 19.70
N LEU A 229 -10.14 2.00 18.49
CA LEU A 229 -10.26 0.68 17.88
C LEU A 229 -9.01 -0.18 18.21
N SER A 230 -9.10 -1.49 17.99
CA SER A 230 -7.97 -2.40 18.21
C SER A 230 -7.09 -2.45 16.95
N LEU A 231 -6.43 -1.32 16.64
CA LEU A 231 -5.60 -1.16 15.45
C LEU A 231 -4.19 -0.71 15.82
N GLU A 232 -3.24 -1.14 15.00
CA GLU A 232 -1.83 -0.74 15.00
C GLU A 232 -1.47 -0.18 13.63
N PHE A 233 -0.68 0.88 13.59
CA PHE A 233 -0.37 1.61 12.36
C PHE A 233 1.13 1.70 12.12
N TYR A 234 1.54 1.39 10.89
CA TYR A 234 2.80 1.80 10.31
C TYR A 234 2.50 2.78 9.17
N LEU A 235 2.97 4.00 9.32
CA LEU A 235 2.71 5.08 8.36
C LEU A 235 4.05 5.67 7.91
N GLU A 236 4.18 5.92 6.61
CA GLU A 236 5.31 6.69 6.09
C GLU A 236 4.86 7.72 5.07
N ILE A 237 5.66 8.78 4.92
CA ILE A 237 5.41 9.89 4.00
C ILE A 237 6.72 10.46 3.46
N GLY A 238 6.75 10.82 2.19
CA GLY A 238 7.86 11.52 1.58
C GLY A 238 7.92 12.99 2.01
N LEU A 239 9.09 13.45 2.43
CA LEU A 239 9.32 14.85 2.81
C LEU A 239 9.14 15.84 1.64
N LEU A 240 9.23 15.35 0.40
CA LEU A 240 8.98 16.17 -0.79
C LEU A 240 7.50 16.24 -1.20
N GLU A 241 6.60 15.57 -0.48
CA GLU A 241 5.15 15.57 -0.74
C GLU A 241 4.46 16.80 -0.13
N THR A 242 5.09 17.94 -0.34
CA THR A 242 4.69 19.25 0.22
C THR A 242 3.75 20.03 -0.70
N ALA A 243 3.60 19.63 -1.96
CA ALA A 243 2.74 20.35 -2.89
C ALA A 243 1.29 20.27 -2.41
N ALA A 244 0.73 21.43 -2.07
CA ALA A 244 -0.72 21.55 -1.97
C ALA A 244 -1.27 21.46 -3.40
N ILE A 245 -2.21 20.57 -3.63
CA ILE A 245 -3.00 20.60 -4.85
C ILE A 245 -3.86 21.85 -4.76
N PRO A 246 -3.86 22.77 -5.76
CA PRO A 246 -4.42 24.12 -5.61
C PRO A 246 -5.85 24.24 -5.08
N SER A 247 -6.61 23.16 -5.09
CA SER A 247 -7.96 23.08 -4.53
C SER A 247 -8.04 22.26 -3.24
N ARG A 248 -6.92 21.80 -2.69
CA ARG A 248 -6.88 20.87 -1.55
C ARG A 248 -5.73 21.24 -0.62
N ASP A 249 -6.06 21.89 0.46
CA ASP A 249 -5.22 22.09 1.63
C ASP A 249 -5.77 21.13 2.71
N PRO A 250 -4.96 20.32 3.37
CA PRO A 250 -3.49 20.35 3.46
C PRO A 250 -2.76 19.50 2.41
N SER A 251 -1.42 19.67 2.32
CA SER A 251 -0.56 18.75 1.55
C SER A 251 -0.60 17.33 2.11
N MET A 252 -0.17 16.35 1.32
CA MET A 252 -0.09 14.95 1.79
C MET A 252 0.79 14.81 3.03
N LEU A 253 1.93 15.51 3.07
CA LEU A 253 2.82 15.54 4.24
C LEU A 253 2.12 16.07 5.49
N THR A 254 1.38 17.19 5.35
CA THR A 254 0.63 17.80 6.45
C THR A 254 -0.47 16.86 6.96
N ALA A 255 -1.27 16.30 6.06
CA ALA A 255 -2.36 15.41 6.42
C ALA A 255 -1.88 14.10 7.08
N SER A 256 -0.76 13.55 6.60
CA SER A 256 -0.17 12.33 7.20
C SER A 256 0.34 12.59 8.61
N ARG A 257 0.98 13.73 8.85
CA ARG A 257 1.43 14.14 10.19
C ARG A 257 0.26 14.45 11.11
N HIS A 258 -0.79 15.09 10.61
CA HIS A 258 -2.01 15.32 11.39
C HIS A 258 -2.69 14.00 11.79
N LEU A 259 -2.84 13.05 10.85
CA LEU A 259 -3.38 11.73 11.18
C LEU A 259 -2.52 11.03 12.26
N ARG A 260 -1.18 11.05 12.13
CA ARG A 260 -0.27 10.52 13.16
C ARG A 260 -0.56 11.14 14.53
N ASP A 261 -0.69 12.45 14.61
CA ASP A 261 -0.89 13.15 15.87
C ASP A 261 -2.26 12.82 16.50
N VAL A 262 -3.31 12.70 15.68
CA VAL A 262 -4.62 12.21 16.12
C VAL A 262 -4.54 10.79 16.67
N LEU A 263 -3.88 9.88 15.95
CA LEU A 263 -3.72 8.49 16.38
C LEU A 263 -2.95 8.38 17.69
N LEU A 264 -1.84 9.11 17.83
CA LEU A 264 -1.06 9.14 19.06
C LEU A 264 -1.87 9.70 20.25
N ALA A 265 -2.59 10.81 20.03
CA ALA A 265 -3.46 11.40 21.05
C ALA A 265 -4.59 10.44 21.52
N LYS A 266 -5.05 9.56 20.61
CA LYS A 266 -6.04 8.52 20.90
C LYS A 266 -5.42 7.25 21.54
N GLY A 267 -4.09 7.20 21.71
CA GLY A 267 -3.38 6.08 22.32
C GLY A 267 -3.22 4.86 21.41
N TYR A 268 -3.29 5.03 20.09
CA TYR A 268 -2.92 3.96 19.15
C TYR A 268 -1.41 3.71 19.16
N ARG A 269 -1.00 2.48 18.88
CA ARG A 269 0.39 2.17 18.53
C ARG A 269 0.62 2.63 17.10
N VAL A 270 1.54 3.58 16.93
CA VAL A 270 1.87 4.18 15.64
C VAL A 270 3.38 4.20 15.46
N GLU A 271 3.85 3.57 14.41
CA GLU A 271 5.20 3.76 13.89
C GLU A 271 5.09 4.68 12.68
N PHE A 272 5.80 5.82 12.71
CA PHE A 272 5.68 6.86 11.69
C PHE A 272 7.06 7.28 11.18
N HIS A 273 7.23 7.29 9.86
CA HIS A 273 8.50 7.62 9.22
C HIS A 273 8.34 8.74 8.19
N ASP A 274 9.10 9.82 8.40
CA ASP A 274 9.41 10.80 7.37
C ASP A 274 10.53 10.24 6.47
N ARG A 275 10.32 10.15 5.15
CA ARG A 275 11.28 9.61 4.18
C ARG A 275 11.82 10.72 3.29
N PHE A 276 13.11 10.70 2.97
CA PHE A 276 13.72 11.62 2.00
C PHE A 276 13.36 11.23 0.57
N SER A 277 12.07 11.28 0.25
CA SER A 277 11.51 10.84 -1.03
C SER A 277 10.33 11.72 -1.45
N GLY A 278 9.87 11.51 -2.68
CA GLY A 278 8.61 12.00 -3.20
C GLY A 278 7.54 10.90 -3.24
N HIS A 279 6.46 11.15 -3.98
CA HIS A 279 5.31 10.26 -4.14
C HIS A 279 5.57 9.25 -5.26
N GLU A 280 6.28 8.15 -4.98
CA GLU A 280 6.77 7.27 -6.04
C GLU A 280 7.03 5.82 -5.61
N HIS A 281 6.84 4.89 -6.56
CA HIS A 281 7.04 3.46 -6.34
C HIS A 281 8.49 3.09 -5.99
N VAL A 282 9.46 3.88 -6.44
CA VAL A 282 10.88 3.68 -6.10
C VAL A 282 11.10 3.75 -4.60
N ALA A 283 10.49 4.74 -3.95
CA ALA A 283 10.56 4.87 -2.50
C ALA A 283 9.81 3.72 -1.81
N TRP A 284 8.57 3.47 -2.24
CA TRP A 284 7.71 2.45 -1.60
C TRP A 284 8.29 1.04 -1.68
N ARG A 285 8.91 0.65 -2.82
CA ARG A 285 9.54 -0.66 -2.92
C ARG A 285 10.73 -0.85 -1.97
N ALA A 286 11.46 0.23 -1.70
CA ALA A 286 12.63 0.17 -0.83
C ALA A 286 12.25 0.12 0.66
N THR A 287 11.08 0.66 1.03
CA THR A 287 10.65 0.81 2.44
C THR A 287 9.54 -0.15 2.87
N LEU A 288 8.86 -0.84 1.92
CA LEU A 288 7.80 -1.79 2.24
C LEU A 288 8.24 -2.85 3.27
N SER A 289 9.47 -3.33 3.16
CA SER A 289 10.04 -4.32 4.07
C SER A 289 10.09 -3.83 5.52
N ASP A 290 10.35 -2.55 5.75
CA ASP A 290 10.39 -1.98 7.10
C ASP A 290 9.02 -2.12 7.78
N GLY A 291 7.95 -1.73 7.08
CA GLY A 291 6.60 -1.81 7.60
C GLY A 291 6.12 -3.27 7.79
N LEU A 292 6.48 -4.16 6.86
CA LEU A 292 6.18 -5.59 7.01
C LEU A 292 6.88 -6.19 8.23
N ILE A 293 8.15 -5.86 8.46
CA ILE A 293 8.88 -6.32 9.64
C ILE A 293 8.25 -5.74 10.91
N ALA A 294 8.01 -4.42 10.95
CA ALA A 294 7.44 -3.75 12.12
C ALA A 294 6.10 -4.37 12.57
N LEU A 295 5.24 -4.73 11.60
CA LEU A 295 3.89 -5.21 11.90
C LEU A 295 3.77 -6.74 11.98
N LEU A 296 4.67 -7.52 11.37
CA LEU A 296 4.59 -8.98 11.33
C LEU A 296 5.60 -9.69 12.24
N ALA A 297 6.78 -9.07 12.53
CA ALA A 297 7.81 -9.71 13.35
C ALA A 297 7.40 -9.92 14.82
N SER A 298 6.51 -9.10 15.36
CA SER A 298 6.09 -9.13 16.78
C SER A 298 5.38 -10.43 17.22
N ARG A 299 5.16 -11.37 16.31
CA ARG A 299 4.61 -12.71 16.63
C ARG A 299 5.68 -13.79 16.83
N MET A 300 6.96 -13.46 16.65
CA MET A 300 8.04 -14.44 16.80
C MET A 300 8.53 -14.60 18.25
N ASP A 301 8.22 -13.64 19.11
CA ASP A 301 8.66 -13.61 20.51
C ASP A 301 7.65 -14.18 21.51
N GLY A 302 6.59 -14.80 21.05
CA GLY A 302 5.43 -15.26 21.83
C GLY A 302 5.21 -16.78 21.89
N ASN A 303 6.29 -17.58 21.98
CA ASN A 303 6.23 -19.01 22.38
C ASN A 303 7.28 -19.34 23.43
#